data_4ad82decc076361596ce8fee511d66be
#
_entry.id   4ad82decc076361596ce8fee511d66be
#
_cell.length_a   1.000
_cell.length_b   1.000
_cell.length_c   1.000
_cell.angle_alpha   90.00
_cell.angle_beta   90.00
_cell.angle_gamma   90.00
#
_symmetry.space_group_name_H-M   'P 1'
#
loop_
_entity.id
_entity.type
_entity.pdbx_description
1 polymer ?
#
loop_
_entity_poly.entity_id
_entity_poly.type
_entity_poly.pdbx_seq_one_letter_code
_entity_poly.pdbx_strand_id
1 'polypeptide(L)'
;FSSGTSGNPKMVLHDSEYAIAHLVTAKHWHNVDPDGLHFTIADTGWGKAVWGKYYGQWLMEACVFTYDFDRFHPSEILSLIGEHRITTLCCPPTMYRMMMTENVDAYDLSSLRYSTTAGEALNPDLFDFWKEHTGLVIYEGFGQTETPLTIANLTNSAPRPGSMGKPVPLYNV
;
A
#
# COMPACT_ATOMS: atom_id res chain seq x y z
N PHE A 1 11.04 8.60 12.60
CA PHE A 1 11.74 7.76 13.58
C PHE A 1 11.60 6.30 13.17
N SER A 2 12.67 5.51 13.30
CA SER A 2 12.63 4.06 13.18
C SER A 2 12.58 3.44 14.59
N SER A 3 11.90 2.29 14.72
CA SER A 3 11.71 1.59 16.00
C SER A 3 13.04 1.13 16.65
N GLY A 4 14.10 0.95 15.84
CA GLY A 4 15.36 0.39 16.31
C GLY A 4 15.21 -1.04 16.85
N THR A 5 16.22 -1.86 16.73
CA THR A 5 16.22 -3.22 17.29
C THR A 5 16.61 -3.26 18.77
N SER A 6 17.18 -2.18 19.27
CA SER A 6 17.59 -2.03 20.68
C SER A 6 17.71 -0.54 21.04
N GLY A 7 17.04 -0.11 22.10
CA GLY A 7 17.13 1.24 22.64
C GLY A 7 16.04 2.20 22.13
N ASN A 8 16.32 3.50 22.23
CA ASN A 8 15.39 4.55 21.85
C ASN A 8 15.19 4.63 20.33
N PRO A 9 14.02 5.11 19.87
CA PRO A 9 13.76 5.35 18.45
C PRO A 9 14.83 6.26 17.84
N LYS A 10 15.30 5.90 16.65
CA LYS A 10 16.30 6.67 15.91
C LYS A 10 15.65 7.68 15.00
N MET A 11 16.16 8.89 14.99
CA MET A 11 15.73 9.91 14.04
C MET A 11 16.35 9.63 12.67
N VAL A 12 15.51 9.70 11.63
CA VAL A 12 15.93 9.65 10.24
C VAL A 12 15.72 11.03 9.65
N LEU A 13 16.79 11.59 9.08
CA LEU A 13 16.76 12.88 8.40
C LEU A 13 16.49 12.65 6.91
N HIS A 14 15.55 13.40 6.38
CA HIS A 14 15.27 13.45 4.94
C HIS A 14 15.42 14.88 4.46
N ASP A 15 15.82 15.03 3.22
CA ASP A 15 15.80 16.30 2.47
C ASP A 15 14.51 16.45 1.65
N SER A 16 14.43 17.52 0.87
CA SER A 16 13.27 17.79 0.02
C SER A 16 13.09 16.79 -1.12
N GLU A 17 14.16 16.12 -1.55
CA GLU A 17 14.12 15.13 -2.63
C GLU A 17 13.34 13.89 -2.21
N TYR A 18 13.32 13.56 -0.92
CA TYR A 18 12.51 12.47 -0.36
C TYR A 18 11.02 12.61 -0.71
N ALA A 19 10.47 13.81 -0.56
CA ALA A 19 9.07 14.08 -0.89
C ALA A 19 8.80 13.88 -2.40
N ILE A 20 9.72 14.34 -3.26
CA ILE A 20 9.62 14.21 -4.72
C ILE A 20 9.76 12.76 -5.16
N ALA A 21 10.66 12.01 -4.53
CA ALA A 21 10.87 10.58 -4.83
C ALA A 21 9.60 9.74 -4.61
N HIS A 22 8.69 10.16 -3.73
CA HIS A 22 7.39 9.52 -3.56
C HIS A 22 6.45 9.62 -4.76
N LEU A 23 6.77 10.43 -5.77
CA LEU A 23 6.09 10.38 -7.06
C LEU A 23 6.20 8.99 -7.70
N VAL A 24 7.37 8.35 -7.60
CA VAL A 24 7.55 6.96 -8.09
C VAL A 24 6.68 5.99 -7.32
N THR A 25 6.61 6.13 -6.00
CA THR A 25 5.74 5.30 -5.14
C THR A 25 4.27 5.44 -5.53
N ALA A 26 3.78 6.66 -5.66
CA ALA A 26 2.37 6.92 -5.94
C ALA A 26 1.97 6.52 -7.37
N LYS A 27 2.74 6.95 -8.36
CA LYS A 27 2.43 6.75 -9.77
C LYS A 27 2.68 5.33 -10.25
N HIS A 28 3.84 4.77 -9.89
CA HIS A 28 4.30 3.53 -10.50
C HIS A 28 4.15 2.29 -9.61
N TRP A 29 3.80 2.48 -8.33
CA TRP A 29 3.53 1.36 -7.44
C TRP A 29 2.10 1.38 -6.89
N HIS A 30 1.61 2.47 -6.28
CA HIS A 30 0.21 2.58 -5.87
C HIS A 30 -0.76 2.75 -7.05
N ASN A 31 -0.25 3.15 -8.20
CA ASN A 31 -1.04 3.38 -9.42
C ASN A 31 -2.21 4.36 -9.19
N VAL A 32 -1.95 5.44 -8.44
CA VAL A 32 -2.96 6.45 -8.20
C VAL A 32 -3.14 7.37 -9.39
N ASP A 33 -4.34 7.87 -9.58
CA ASP A 33 -4.68 8.86 -10.59
C ASP A 33 -5.58 9.97 -10.00
N PRO A 34 -5.68 11.16 -10.65
CA PRO A 34 -6.49 12.28 -10.15
C PRO A 34 -7.99 11.98 -10.02
N ASP A 35 -8.50 11.09 -10.86
CA ASP A 35 -9.92 10.70 -10.88
C ASP A 35 -10.22 9.55 -9.91
N GLY A 36 -9.20 9.04 -9.22
CA GLY A 36 -9.30 7.92 -8.30
C GLY A 36 -9.40 8.33 -6.83
N LEU A 37 -9.78 7.36 -6.00
CA LEU A 37 -9.75 7.48 -4.55
C LEU A 37 -8.80 6.43 -3.98
N HIS A 38 -7.69 6.90 -3.39
CA HIS A 38 -6.66 6.03 -2.81
C HIS A 38 -6.88 5.83 -1.31
N PHE A 39 -6.82 4.59 -0.87
CA PHE A 39 -6.87 4.23 0.54
C PHE A 39 -5.63 3.47 0.98
N THR A 40 -4.80 4.08 1.80
CA THR A 40 -3.72 3.40 2.52
C THR A 40 -4.11 3.21 3.98
N ILE A 41 -4.17 1.95 4.40
CA ILE A 41 -4.41 1.59 5.80
C ILE A 41 -3.06 1.55 6.52
N ALA A 42 -2.74 2.64 7.18
CA ALA A 42 -1.53 2.80 7.99
C ALA A 42 -1.75 3.86 9.05
N ASP A 43 -1.26 3.59 10.26
CA ASP A 43 -1.18 4.59 11.33
C ASP A 43 -0.30 5.76 10.89
N THR A 44 -0.71 6.98 11.24
CA THR A 44 0.01 8.21 10.86
C THR A 44 1.39 8.33 11.50
N GLY A 45 1.65 7.57 12.54
CA GLY A 45 2.97 7.44 13.16
C GLY A 45 3.95 6.54 12.39
N TRP A 46 3.48 5.80 11.40
CA TRP A 46 4.32 4.93 10.57
C TRP A 46 4.81 5.63 9.31
N GLY A 47 6.05 5.35 8.90
CA GLY A 47 6.59 5.83 7.62
C GLY A 47 5.71 5.50 6.41
N LYS A 48 5.00 4.38 6.45
CA LYS A 48 4.04 3.97 5.42
C LYS A 48 2.91 4.98 5.19
N ALA A 49 2.51 5.74 6.21
CA ALA A 49 1.52 6.80 6.02
C ALA A 49 2.03 7.92 5.11
N VAL A 50 3.32 8.23 5.18
CA VAL A 50 3.96 9.20 4.29
C VAL A 50 3.92 8.73 2.83
N TRP A 51 4.08 7.42 2.61
CA TRP A 51 4.08 6.83 1.27
C TRP A 51 2.70 6.80 0.62
N GLY A 52 1.66 6.61 1.43
CA GLY A 52 0.32 6.35 0.92
C GLY A 52 -0.71 7.44 1.19
N LYS A 53 -0.38 8.47 1.99
CA LYS A 53 -1.36 9.50 2.37
C LYS A 53 -0.93 10.93 2.07
N TYR A 54 0.36 11.16 1.76
CA TYR A 54 0.87 12.52 1.64
C TYR A 54 1.55 12.77 0.31
N TYR A 55 2.87 12.83 0.29
CA TYR A 55 3.67 13.44 -0.76
C TYR A 55 3.34 12.97 -2.17
N GLY A 56 3.47 11.68 -2.43
CA GLY A 56 3.29 11.16 -3.78
C GLY A 56 1.85 11.31 -4.28
N GLN A 57 0.87 11.08 -3.40
CA GLN A 57 -0.54 11.20 -3.74
C GLN A 57 -0.91 12.64 -4.08
N TRP A 58 -0.42 13.60 -3.31
CA TRP A 58 -0.67 15.02 -3.57
C TRP A 58 0.05 15.52 -4.83
N LEU A 59 1.28 15.05 -5.07
CA LEU A 59 1.99 15.33 -6.33
C LEU A 59 1.29 14.76 -7.57
N MET A 60 0.52 13.70 -7.37
CA MET A 60 -0.31 13.07 -8.41
C MET A 60 -1.73 13.63 -8.46
N GLU A 61 -2.04 14.69 -7.68
CA GLU A 61 -3.38 15.28 -7.57
C GLU A 61 -4.47 14.27 -7.16
N ALA A 62 -4.06 13.15 -6.55
CA ALA A 62 -4.97 12.06 -6.20
C ALA A 62 -5.74 12.37 -4.92
N CYS A 63 -7.01 12.01 -4.89
CA CYS A 63 -7.82 12.05 -3.69
C CYS A 63 -7.43 10.91 -2.74
N VAL A 64 -7.26 11.22 -1.44
CA VAL A 64 -6.87 10.27 -0.41
C VAL A 64 -8.03 10.06 0.55
N PHE A 65 -8.49 8.82 0.66
CA PHE A 65 -9.45 8.41 1.67
C PHE A 65 -8.74 8.18 3.00
N THR A 66 -9.26 8.80 4.05
CA THR A 66 -8.79 8.60 5.42
C THR A 66 -9.93 8.13 6.29
N TYR A 67 -9.67 7.10 7.08
CA TYR A 67 -10.64 6.53 8.00
C TYR A 67 -9.97 6.30 9.35
N ASP A 68 -10.58 6.78 10.40
CA ASP A 68 -10.12 6.62 11.78
C ASP A 68 -10.89 5.48 12.45
N PHE A 69 -10.16 4.55 13.04
CA PHE A 69 -10.74 3.40 13.74
C PHE A 69 -9.86 2.99 14.93
N ASP A 70 -10.50 2.65 16.03
CA ASP A 70 -9.80 2.14 17.22
C ASP A 70 -9.30 0.71 17.01
N ARG A 71 -10.05 -0.07 16.26
CA ARG A 71 -9.73 -1.46 15.94
C ARG A 71 -10.06 -1.78 14.49
N PHE A 72 -9.18 -2.54 13.84
CA PHE A 72 -9.41 -3.01 12.48
C PHE A 72 -10.54 -4.06 12.44
N HIS A 73 -11.59 -3.78 11.70
CA HIS A 73 -12.70 -4.67 11.40
C HIS A 73 -12.74 -4.96 9.90
N PRO A 74 -12.41 -6.19 9.46
CA PRO A 74 -12.32 -6.52 8.04
C PRO A 74 -13.60 -6.23 7.26
N SER A 75 -14.76 -6.60 7.82
CA SER A 75 -16.07 -6.40 7.21
C SER A 75 -16.38 -4.92 6.96
N GLU A 76 -16.00 -4.04 7.90
CA GLU A 76 -16.17 -2.61 7.77
C GLU A 76 -15.30 -2.05 6.63
N ILE A 77 -14.03 -2.44 6.58
CA ILE A 77 -13.12 -1.99 5.52
C ILE A 77 -13.61 -2.44 4.14
N LEU A 78 -14.06 -3.69 4.01
CA LEU A 78 -14.61 -4.19 2.75
C LEU A 78 -15.88 -3.41 2.33
N SER A 79 -16.75 -3.05 3.28
CA SER A 79 -17.92 -2.21 3.02
C SER A 79 -17.54 -0.81 2.55
N LEU A 80 -16.57 -0.16 3.22
CA LEU A 80 -16.09 1.17 2.86
C LEU A 80 -15.51 1.25 1.45
N ILE A 81 -14.88 0.17 0.97
CA ILE A 81 -14.35 0.11 -0.41
C ILE A 81 -15.48 0.32 -1.43
N GLY A 82 -16.58 -0.39 -1.26
CA GLY A 82 -17.75 -0.26 -2.15
C GLY A 82 -18.50 1.05 -1.96
N GLU A 83 -18.81 1.42 -0.71
CA GLU A 83 -19.57 2.61 -0.36
C GLU A 83 -18.93 3.90 -0.88
N HIS A 84 -17.62 4.03 -0.72
CA HIS A 84 -16.87 5.21 -1.16
C HIS A 84 -16.23 5.06 -2.54
N ARG A 85 -16.43 3.92 -3.20
CA ARG A 85 -15.86 3.61 -4.52
C ARG A 85 -14.34 3.79 -4.57
N ILE A 86 -13.65 3.24 -3.59
CA ILE A 86 -12.19 3.26 -3.49
C ILE A 86 -11.60 2.54 -4.70
N THR A 87 -10.63 3.18 -5.37
CA THR A 87 -10.05 2.67 -6.61
C THR A 87 -8.72 1.98 -6.41
N THR A 88 -7.94 2.39 -5.41
CA THR A 88 -6.64 1.79 -5.10
C THR A 88 -6.49 1.57 -3.61
N LEU A 89 -6.05 0.37 -3.22
CA LEU A 89 -5.89 -0.04 -1.82
C LEU A 89 -4.44 -0.39 -1.52
N CYS A 90 -3.94 0.11 -0.39
CA CYS A 90 -2.67 -0.33 0.19
C CYS A 90 -2.85 -0.67 1.67
N CYS A 91 -2.54 -1.89 2.05
CA CYS A 91 -2.49 -2.27 3.46
C CYS A 91 -1.43 -3.36 3.72
N PRO A 92 -1.02 -3.59 4.97
CA PRO A 92 -0.12 -4.69 5.32
C PRO A 92 -0.71 -6.06 4.98
N PRO A 93 0.12 -7.09 4.70
CA PRO A 93 -0.34 -8.45 4.46
C PRO A 93 -1.21 -9.00 5.59
N THR A 94 -0.93 -8.63 6.84
CA THR A 94 -1.75 -9.03 8.01
C THR A 94 -3.20 -8.56 7.87
N MET A 95 -3.45 -7.35 7.35
CA MET A 95 -4.82 -6.85 7.14
C MET A 95 -5.53 -7.55 5.98
N TYR A 96 -4.83 -7.83 4.88
CA TYR A 96 -5.38 -8.69 3.82
C TYR A 96 -5.76 -10.07 4.35
N ARG A 97 -4.91 -10.68 5.20
CA ARG A 97 -5.20 -11.98 5.83
C ARG A 97 -6.45 -11.93 6.71
N MET A 98 -6.67 -10.83 7.42
CA MET A 98 -7.91 -10.65 8.19
C MET A 98 -9.12 -10.51 7.25
N MET A 99 -9.00 -9.81 6.11
CA MET A 99 -10.08 -9.74 5.12
C MET A 99 -10.41 -11.09 4.48
N MET A 100 -9.43 -12.01 4.36
CA MET A 100 -9.67 -13.39 3.89
C MET A 100 -10.60 -14.19 4.82
N THR A 101 -10.77 -13.80 6.08
CA THR A 101 -11.69 -14.50 7.00
C THR A 101 -13.15 -14.14 6.76
N GLU A 102 -13.41 -13.11 5.96
CA GLU A 102 -14.74 -12.67 5.55
C GLU A 102 -15.18 -13.34 4.24
N ASN A 103 -16.46 -13.34 3.97
CA ASN A 103 -16.97 -13.68 2.65
C ASN A 103 -16.79 -12.49 1.70
N VAL A 104 -15.61 -12.39 1.09
CA VAL A 104 -15.21 -11.25 0.24
C VAL A 104 -16.18 -11.03 -0.92
N ASP A 105 -16.75 -12.11 -1.46
CA ASP A 105 -17.70 -12.06 -2.57
C ASP A 105 -19.04 -11.39 -2.21
N ALA A 106 -19.32 -11.20 -0.92
CA ALA A 106 -20.52 -10.50 -0.46
C ALA A 106 -20.41 -8.98 -0.54
N TYR A 107 -19.23 -8.42 -0.82
CA TYR A 107 -18.96 -7.00 -0.84
C TYR A 107 -18.79 -6.48 -2.27
N ASP A 108 -19.23 -5.24 -2.52
CA ASP A 108 -18.99 -4.59 -3.81
C ASP A 108 -17.56 -4.03 -3.89
N LEU A 109 -16.66 -4.78 -4.47
CA LEU A 109 -15.28 -4.37 -4.72
C LEU A 109 -15.05 -3.94 -6.18
N SER A 110 -16.09 -3.74 -6.97
CA SER A 110 -16.01 -3.44 -8.40
C SER A 110 -15.32 -2.12 -8.74
N SER A 111 -15.25 -1.19 -7.79
CA SER A 111 -14.52 0.07 -7.95
C SER A 111 -13.00 -0.11 -7.81
N LEU A 112 -12.55 -1.16 -7.11
CA LEU A 112 -11.14 -1.40 -6.87
C LEU A 112 -10.44 -1.83 -8.17
N ARG A 113 -9.37 -1.14 -8.53
CA ARG A 113 -8.59 -1.36 -9.76
C ARG A 113 -7.18 -1.86 -9.46
N TYR A 114 -6.68 -1.61 -8.25
CA TYR A 114 -5.29 -1.88 -7.92
C TYR A 114 -5.09 -2.11 -6.43
N SER A 115 -4.23 -3.08 -6.09
CA SER A 115 -3.94 -3.46 -4.71
C SER A 115 -2.44 -3.56 -4.48
N THR A 116 -1.96 -2.94 -3.41
CA THR A 116 -0.53 -2.95 -3.03
C THR A 116 -0.33 -3.36 -1.58
N THR A 117 0.85 -3.87 -1.28
CA THR A 117 1.25 -4.23 0.08
C THR A 117 2.72 -3.98 0.34
N ALA A 118 3.07 -3.64 1.57
CA ALA A 118 4.43 -3.52 2.06
C ALA A 118 4.48 -3.65 3.58
N GLY A 119 5.69 -3.79 4.12
CA GLY A 119 5.96 -3.84 5.56
C GLY A 119 6.18 -5.25 6.10
N GLU A 120 5.59 -6.25 5.46
CA GLU A 120 5.74 -7.67 5.77
C GLU A 120 5.81 -8.44 4.45
N ALA A 121 6.36 -9.66 4.46
CA ALA A 121 6.37 -10.51 3.28
C ALA A 121 4.94 -10.98 2.92
N LEU A 122 4.61 -10.90 1.64
CA LEU A 122 3.33 -11.38 1.12
C LEU A 122 3.35 -12.90 0.97
N ASN A 123 2.45 -13.60 1.68
CA ASN A 123 2.28 -15.03 1.52
C ASN A 123 1.65 -15.35 0.15
N PRO A 124 2.16 -16.33 -0.61
CA PRO A 124 1.56 -16.80 -1.86
C PRO A 124 0.06 -17.13 -1.76
N ASP A 125 -0.39 -17.80 -0.70
CA ASP A 125 -1.79 -18.15 -0.52
C ASP A 125 -2.70 -16.91 -0.46
N LEU A 126 -2.20 -15.83 0.15
CA LEU A 126 -2.92 -14.56 0.23
C LEU A 126 -3.00 -13.87 -1.15
N PHE A 127 -1.91 -13.93 -1.91
CA PHE A 127 -1.88 -13.42 -3.28
C PHE A 127 -2.91 -14.14 -4.18
N ASP A 128 -2.93 -15.46 -4.12
CA ASP A 128 -3.84 -16.29 -4.92
C ASP A 128 -5.30 -16.09 -4.49
N PHE A 129 -5.59 -16.07 -3.19
CA PHE A 129 -6.92 -15.79 -2.66
C PHE A 129 -7.45 -14.43 -3.14
N TRP A 130 -6.66 -13.36 -2.97
CA TRP A 130 -7.10 -12.02 -3.38
C TRP A 130 -7.40 -11.95 -4.88
N LYS A 131 -6.56 -12.59 -5.68
CA LYS A 131 -6.76 -12.69 -7.12
C LYS A 131 -8.01 -13.46 -7.50
N GLU A 132 -8.29 -14.56 -6.81
CA GLU A 132 -9.49 -15.38 -7.06
C GLU A 132 -10.78 -14.59 -6.81
N HIS A 133 -10.88 -13.87 -5.69
CA HIS A 133 -12.10 -13.18 -5.27
C HIS A 133 -12.28 -11.77 -5.86
N THR A 134 -11.20 -11.09 -6.24
CA THR A 134 -11.28 -9.72 -6.76
C THR A 134 -10.87 -9.57 -8.22
N GLY A 135 -10.26 -10.59 -8.80
CA GLY A 135 -9.61 -10.51 -10.11
C GLY A 135 -8.29 -9.70 -10.11
N LEU A 136 -7.88 -9.14 -8.98
CA LEU A 136 -6.72 -8.27 -8.84
C LEU A 136 -5.56 -9.00 -8.19
N VAL A 137 -4.35 -8.72 -8.65
CA VAL A 137 -3.12 -9.16 -7.98
C VAL A 137 -2.66 -8.10 -6.98
N ILE A 138 -1.95 -8.54 -5.92
CA ILE A 138 -1.34 -7.64 -4.96
C ILE A 138 0.11 -7.35 -5.38
N TYR A 139 0.43 -6.07 -5.55
CA TYR A 139 1.78 -5.61 -5.89
C TYR A 139 2.56 -5.34 -4.61
N GLU A 140 3.51 -6.23 -4.33
CA GLU A 140 4.37 -6.10 -3.15
C GLU A 140 5.49 -5.09 -3.40
N GLY A 141 5.86 -4.34 -2.35
CA GLY A 141 6.98 -3.41 -2.36
C GLY A 141 7.73 -3.40 -1.04
N PHE A 142 9.00 -3.06 -1.11
CA PHE A 142 9.90 -2.92 0.04
C PHE A 142 10.53 -1.54 0.08
N GLY A 143 10.59 -0.98 1.26
CA GLY A 143 11.33 0.21 1.63
C GLY A 143 11.41 0.33 3.14
N GLN A 144 12.03 1.37 3.61
CA GLN A 144 12.31 1.60 5.03
C GLN A 144 11.97 3.03 5.41
N THR A 145 12.10 3.37 6.69
CA THR A 145 11.97 4.76 7.15
C THR A 145 13.04 5.66 6.50
N GLU A 146 14.20 5.08 6.20
CA GLU A 146 15.36 5.74 5.59
C GLU A 146 15.22 5.98 4.09
N THR A 147 14.27 5.30 3.45
CA THR A 147 14.12 5.34 1.99
C THR A 147 12.66 5.45 1.58
N PRO A 148 12.33 6.00 0.39
CA PRO A 148 11.12 5.62 -0.31
C PRO A 148 11.17 4.13 -0.70
N LEU A 149 10.36 3.76 -1.65
CA LEU A 149 10.34 2.42 -2.23
C LEU A 149 11.71 2.09 -2.87
N THR A 150 12.31 0.95 -2.52
CA THR A 150 13.61 0.50 -3.08
C THR A 150 13.48 -0.69 -4.01
N ILE A 151 12.63 -1.64 -3.68
CA ILE A 151 12.31 -2.82 -4.48
C ILE A 151 10.81 -2.92 -4.58
N ALA A 152 10.27 -3.15 -5.78
CA ALA A 152 8.83 -3.32 -5.94
C ALA A 152 8.44 -4.05 -7.23
N ASN A 153 7.24 -4.58 -7.19
CA ASN A 153 6.47 -4.91 -8.38
C ASN A 153 5.79 -3.62 -8.87
N LEU A 154 6.36 -2.96 -9.88
CA LEU A 154 5.78 -1.74 -10.45
C LEU A 154 4.61 -2.05 -11.40
N THR A 155 3.83 -1.03 -11.75
CA THR A 155 2.60 -1.15 -12.58
C THR A 155 2.79 -1.92 -13.89
N ASN A 156 3.98 -1.90 -14.48
CA ASN A 156 4.28 -2.60 -15.72
C ASN A 156 4.93 -3.98 -15.51
N SER A 157 4.98 -4.47 -14.26
CA SER A 157 5.52 -5.80 -13.97
C SER A 157 4.41 -6.85 -13.89
N ALA A 158 4.80 -8.11 -14.02
CA ALA A 158 3.95 -9.25 -13.68
C ALA A 158 4.37 -9.75 -12.29
N PRO A 159 3.62 -9.43 -11.22
CA PRO A 159 3.97 -9.87 -9.87
C PRO A 159 4.01 -11.39 -9.79
N ARG A 160 4.97 -11.88 -9.00
CA ARG A 160 5.09 -13.31 -8.70
C ARG A 160 4.90 -13.51 -7.21
N PRO A 161 4.07 -14.48 -6.78
CA PRO A 161 3.92 -14.82 -5.38
C PRO A 161 5.28 -15.03 -4.69
N GLY A 162 5.47 -14.43 -3.52
CA GLY A 162 6.72 -14.52 -2.76
C GLY A 162 7.89 -13.67 -3.27
N SER A 163 7.65 -12.74 -4.22
CA SER A 163 8.68 -11.83 -4.72
C SER A 163 8.25 -10.38 -4.58
N MET A 164 9.07 -9.58 -3.89
CA MET A 164 8.89 -8.13 -3.77
C MET A 164 9.09 -7.37 -5.09
N GLY A 165 9.59 -8.02 -6.15
CA GLY A 165 9.81 -7.40 -7.45
C GLY A 165 11.28 -7.11 -7.75
N LYS A 166 11.54 -5.95 -8.35
CA LYS A 166 12.86 -5.52 -8.83
C LYS A 166 13.25 -4.18 -8.22
N PRO A 167 14.54 -3.81 -8.22
CA PRO A 167 14.99 -2.46 -7.88
C PRO A 167 14.20 -1.39 -8.63
N VAL A 168 13.77 -0.38 -7.91
CA VAL A 168 13.11 0.79 -8.52
C VAL A 168 14.15 1.78 -9.05
N PRO A 169 13.80 2.65 -10.01
CA PRO A 169 14.76 3.56 -10.64
C PRO A 169 15.41 4.60 -9.71
N LEU A 170 14.97 4.68 -8.46
CA LEU A 170 15.49 5.65 -7.47
C LEU A 170 16.83 5.25 -6.87
N TYR A 171 17.20 3.98 -6.91
CA TYR A 171 18.38 3.45 -6.24
C TYR A 171 19.15 2.46 -7.09
N ASN A 172 20.45 2.49 -6.94
CA ASN A 172 21.35 1.44 -7.45
C ASN A 172 21.49 0.35 -6.38
N VAL A 173 20.70 -0.71 -6.49
CA VAL A 173 20.70 -1.88 -5.60
C VAL A 173 20.91 -3.16 -6.39
#